data_40ff1749b6d9399405ed899e9abab168
#
_entry.id   40ff1749b6d9399405ed899e9abab168
#
_cell.length_a   1.000
_cell.length_b   1.000
_cell.length_c   1.000
_cell.angle_alpha   90.00
_cell.angle_beta   90.00
_cell.angle_gamma   90.00
#
_symmetry.space_group_name_H-M   'P 1'
#
loop_
_entity.id
_entity.type
_entity.pdbx_description
1 polymer ?
#
loop_
_entity_poly.entity_id
_entity_poly.type
_entity_poly.pdbx_seq_one_letter_code
_entity_poly.pdbx_strand_id
1 'polypeptide(L)'
;RAFNEFLMGDIKKTFKKALKRVSSLPLAISEFGAIAGFSALGTVIEQNKSYAWYVENYPVGEDAPLFGMLDFTFILNSGLDHVYTTWYFLSLLSLLAVSLTACTATKQLPVWRVAAKWKFIKKPKFLVNSKTMDERESVKDASVIDLANSLAERGYQVFLREEDKEQYLYAFKGLIGRLAPIGVHFALLLTLGGCAYSALGGLGGSIMAPEDTSFTIADGLTRGSPLSKVPKFAKTNQVFVKDFTIDYLPSGQVSQFYSNLSVIDEKGNEVDNKVISVNVPLRYGGVTMYQTDWSMSSMRVTVIPKVEVDATNSDTNSESSSSSKSRSSSSSS
;
A
#
# COMPACT_ATOMS: atom_id res chain seq x y z
N ARG A 1 39.15 15.15 27.94
CA ARG A 1 37.74 15.63 28.14
C ARG A 1 37.44 16.82 27.25
N ALA A 2 38.25 17.91 27.24
CA ALA A 2 38.02 19.11 26.42
C ALA A 2 37.92 18.83 24.89
N PHE A 3 38.71 17.91 24.34
CA PHE A 3 38.65 17.50 22.93
C PHE A 3 37.32 16.80 22.58
N ASN A 4 36.79 15.93 23.45
CA ASN A 4 35.50 15.29 23.26
C ASN A 4 34.33 16.27 23.35
N GLU A 5 34.42 17.28 24.25
CA GLU A 5 33.38 18.32 24.35
C GLU A 5 33.38 19.25 23.13
N PHE A 6 34.53 19.56 22.58
CA PHE A 6 34.69 20.36 21.35
C PHE A 6 34.13 19.60 20.14
N LEU A 7 34.52 18.34 19.96
CA LEU A 7 34.00 17.46 18.90
C LEU A 7 32.48 17.29 19.01
N MET A 8 31.97 17.05 20.22
CA MET A 8 30.52 16.93 20.45
C MET A 8 29.79 18.25 20.19
N GLY A 9 30.44 19.40 20.43
CA GLY A 9 29.89 20.73 20.12
C GLY A 9 29.72 20.96 18.62
N ASP A 10 30.74 20.62 17.84
CA ASP A 10 30.69 20.78 16.37
C ASP A 10 29.78 19.78 15.70
N ILE A 11 29.74 18.53 16.15
CA ILE A 11 28.77 17.53 15.69
C ILE A 11 27.34 18.01 15.96
N LYS A 12 27.05 18.55 17.14
CA LYS A 12 25.71 19.09 17.47
C LYS A 12 25.33 20.26 16.58
N LYS A 13 26.27 21.17 16.26
CA LYS A 13 26.03 22.31 15.35
C LYS A 13 25.75 21.83 13.92
N THR A 14 26.55 20.90 13.43
CA THR A 14 26.41 20.34 12.08
C THR A 14 25.11 19.58 11.96
N PHE A 15 24.77 18.75 12.94
CA PHE A 15 23.50 18.02 13.00
C PHE A 15 22.28 18.97 13.00
N LYS A 16 22.33 20.07 13.80
CA LYS A 16 21.27 21.08 13.79
C LYS A 16 21.12 21.77 12.43
N LYS A 17 22.26 22.06 11.74
CA LYS A 17 22.20 22.64 10.39
C LYS A 17 21.60 21.65 9.36
N ALA A 18 22.01 20.40 9.42
CA ALA A 18 21.47 19.34 8.57
C ALA A 18 19.96 19.16 8.80
N LEU A 19 19.55 19.05 10.08
CA LEU A 19 18.15 18.92 10.46
C LEU A 19 17.28 20.10 9.98
N LYS A 20 17.83 21.32 10.03
CA LYS A 20 17.15 22.52 9.52
C LYS A 20 17.01 22.51 7.99
N ARG A 21 17.98 21.97 7.26
CA ARG A 21 17.91 21.82 5.79
C ARG A 21 16.86 20.77 5.41
N VAL A 22 16.91 19.60 6.05
CA VAL A 22 15.99 18.50 5.80
C VAL A 22 14.55 18.89 6.15
N SER A 23 14.32 19.71 7.18
CA SER A 23 12.99 20.23 7.53
C SER A 23 12.53 21.42 6.68
N SER A 24 13.19 21.74 5.55
CA SER A 24 12.82 22.87 4.70
C SER A 24 11.62 22.56 3.81
N LEU A 25 10.72 23.53 3.64
CA LEU A 25 9.55 23.36 2.78
C LEU A 25 9.89 23.14 1.30
N PRO A 26 10.89 23.85 0.72
CA PRO A 26 11.27 23.60 -0.67
C PRO A 26 11.75 22.17 -0.93
N LEU A 27 12.51 21.59 0.00
CA LEU A 27 12.94 20.19 -0.10
C LEU A 27 11.73 19.24 -0.09
N ALA A 28 10.81 19.41 0.87
CA ALA A 28 9.61 18.59 0.94
C ALA A 28 8.76 18.67 -0.35
N ILE A 29 8.60 19.86 -0.93
CA ILE A 29 7.87 20.03 -2.20
C ILE A 29 8.58 19.28 -3.33
N SER A 30 9.93 19.36 -3.41
CA SER A 30 10.68 18.64 -4.44
C SER A 30 10.62 17.12 -4.26
N GLU A 31 10.64 16.62 -3.02
CA GLU A 31 10.45 15.21 -2.70
C GLU A 31 9.08 14.71 -3.16
N PHE A 32 8.01 15.42 -2.83
CA PHE A 32 6.66 15.08 -3.28
C PHE A 32 6.54 15.13 -4.81
N GLY A 33 7.13 16.14 -5.46
CA GLY A 33 7.15 16.24 -6.92
C GLY A 33 7.85 15.06 -7.58
N ALA A 34 9.00 14.66 -7.04
CA ALA A 34 9.74 13.50 -7.54
C ALA A 34 8.97 12.19 -7.32
N ILE A 35 8.41 11.97 -6.13
CA ILE A 35 7.60 10.79 -5.81
C ILE A 35 6.38 10.73 -6.74
N ALA A 36 5.68 11.85 -6.95
CA ALA A 36 4.55 11.93 -7.87
C ALA A 36 4.94 11.61 -9.31
N GLY A 37 6.09 12.12 -9.78
CA GLY A 37 6.64 11.83 -11.10
C GLY A 37 6.95 10.36 -11.30
N PHE A 38 7.68 9.74 -10.38
CA PHE A 38 7.95 8.30 -10.44
C PHE A 38 6.69 7.45 -10.31
N SER A 39 5.74 7.86 -9.46
CA SER A 39 4.46 7.16 -9.33
C SER A 39 3.64 7.23 -10.62
N ALA A 40 3.64 8.38 -11.30
CA ALA A 40 2.99 8.53 -12.59
C ALA A 40 3.63 7.62 -13.66
N LEU A 41 4.96 7.56 -13.72
CA LEU A 41 5.68 6.64 -14.61
C LEU A 41 5.34 5.17 -14.29
N GLY A 42 5.34 4.80 -13.00
CA GLY A 42 4.98 3.44 -12.57
C GLY A 42 3.50 3.06 -12.79
N THR A 43 2.63 4.05 -13.02
CA THR A 43 1.22 3.81 -13.38
C THR A 43 1.04 3.65 -14.89
N VAL A 44 1.83 4.38 -15.69
CA VAL A 44 1.77 4.32 -17.16
C VAL A 44 2.49 3.09 -17.70
N ILE A 45 3.64 2.74 -17.10
CA ILE A 45 4.41 1.56 -17.49
C ILE A 45 3.91 0.38 -16.68
N GLU A 46 3.45 -0.68 -17.35
CA GLU A 46 3.01 -1.89 -16.65
C GLU A 46 4.16 -2.52 -15.85
N GLN A 47 3.85 -2.83 -14.58
CA GLN A 47 4.86 -3.27 -13.62
C GLN A 47 4.95 -4.80 -13.54
N ASN A 48 6.17 -5.31 -13.34
CA ASN A 48 6.44 -6.73 -13.05
C ASN A 48 5.95 -7.72 -14.15
N LYS A 49 5.98 -7.30 -15.43
CA LYS A 49 5.71 -8.20 -16.56
C LYS A 49 6.96 -8.99 -16.95
N SER A 50 6.79 -10.00 -17.79
CA SER A 50 7.91 -10.77 -18.32
C SER A 50 8.79 -9.96 -19.29
N TYR A 51 10.05 -10.35 -19.43
CA TYR A 51 10.95 -9.74 -20.41
C TYR A 51 10.37 -9.74 -21.84
N ALA A 52 9.77 -10.87 -22.27
CA ALA A 52 9.17 -11.01 -23.58
C ALA A 52 8.01 -10.01 -23.78
N TRP A 53 7.22 -9.77 -22.75
CA TRP A 53 6.14 -8.78 -22.79
C TRP A 53 6.66 -7.36 -23.06
N TYR A 54 7.77 -6.94 -22.40
CA TYR A 54 8.34 -5.61 -22.63
C TYR A 54 8.92 -5.48 -24.02
N VAL A 55 9.57 -6.52 -24.54
CA VAL A 55 10.11 -6.54 -25.93
C VAL A 55 8.98 -6.37 -26.95
N GLU A 56 7.82 -7.00 -26.72
CA GLU A 56 6.69 -6.92 -27.62
C GLU A 56 5.96 -5.57 -27.56
N ASN A 57 5.80 -5.00 -26.36
CA ASN A 57 4.98 -3.80 -26.17
C ASN A 57 5.78 -2.49 -26.23
N TYR A 58 7.11 -2.54 -26.11
CA TYR A 58 8.02 -1.39 -26.17
C TYR A 58 9.19 -1.66 -27.15
N PRO A 59 8.91 -1.77 -28.45
CA PRO A 59 9.93 -2.07 -29.45
C PRO A 59 11.01 -0.96 -29.50
N VAL A 60 12.19 -1.31 -30.02
CA VAL A 60 13.29 -0.36 -30.26
C VAL A 60 13.06 0.37 -31.59
N GLY A 61 13.26 1.67 -31.62
CA GLY A 61 13.21 2.48 -32.84
C GLY A 61 12.09 3.52 -32.85
N GLU A 62 11.70 3.96 -34.05
CA GLU A 62 10.71 5.03 -34.24
C GLU A 62 9.30 4.67 -33.73
N ASP A 63 9.00 3.39 -33.61
CA ASP A 63 7.73 2.88 -33.09
C ASP A 63 7.65 2.89 -31.53
N ALA A 64 8.75 3.21 -30.85
CA ALA A 64 8.75 3.29 -29.40
C ALA A 64 7.93 4.49 -28.89
N PRO A 65 7.13 4.34 -27.82
CA PRO A 65 6.37 5.44 -27.21
C PRO A 65 7.26 6.62 -26.81
N LEU A 66 6.65 7.82 -26.65
CA LEU A 66 7.36 9.05 -26.30
C LEU A 66 8.52 9.41 -27.25
N PHE A 67 8.23 9.49 -28.55
CA PHE A 67 9.21 9.90 -29.57
C PHE A 67 10.45 8.99 -29.66
N GLY A 68 10.29 7.67 -29.47
CA GLY A 68 11.40 6.73 -29.54
C GLY A 68 12.27 6.62 -28.28
N MET A 69 11.89 7.32 -27.19
CA MET A 69 12.71 7.37 -25.97
C MET A 69 12.37 6.26 -24.97
N LEU A 70 11.18 5.66 -25.03
CA LEU A 70 10.70 4.64 -24.09
C LEU A 70 10.72 3.26 -24.74
N ASP A 71 11.91 2.73 -24.99
CA ASP A 71 12.11 1.36 -25.45
C ASP A 71 12.26 0.39 -24.25
N PHE A 72 12.13 -0.92 -24.51
CA PHE A 72 12.25 -1.93 -23.46
C PHE A 72 13.63 -1.92 -22.80
N THR A 73 14.70 -1.56 -23.53
CA THR A 73 16.06 -1.49 -22.99
C THR A 73 16.19 -0.37 -21.97
N PHE A 74 15.62 0.79 -22.25
CA PHE A 74 15.60 1.90 -21.30
C PHE A 74 14.76 1.55 -20.06
N ILE A 75 13.56 0.97 -20.26
CA ILE A 75 12.65 0.59 -19.16
C ILE A 75 13.34 -0.39 -18.21
N LEU A 76 13.92 -1.46 -18.73
CA LEU A 76 14.55 -2.50 -17.92
C LEU A 76 15.85 -2.03 -17.26
N ASN A 77 16.69 -1.28 -17.97
CA ASN A 77 17.94 -0.78 -17.41
C ASN A 77 17.74 0.30 -16.34
N SER A 78 16.70 1.09 -16.47
CA SER A 78 16.35 2.12 -15.48
C SER A 78 15.54 1.58 -14.30
N GLY A 79 15.03 0.34 -14.39
CA GLY A 79 14.16 -0.26 -13.38
C GLY A 79 12.74 0.29 -13.37
N LEU A 80 12.28 0.87 -14.48
CA LEU A 80 10.92 1.38 -14.62
C LEU A 80 9.87 0.27 -14.72
N ASP A 81 10.28 -0.96 -14.96
CA ASP A 81 9.48 -2.18 -14.90
C ASP A 81 9.08 -2.58 -13.47
N HIS A 82 9.80 -2.08 -12.46
CA HIS A 82 9.54 -2.31 -11.04
C HIS A 82 9.83 -1.08 -10.17
N VAL A 83 9.40 0.08 -10.63
CA VAL A 83 9.68 1.41 -10.07
C VAL A 83 9.52 1.48 -8.55
N TYR A 84 8.45 0.89 -8.02
CA TYR A 84 8.10 0.98 -6.60
C TYR A 84 9.03 0.22 -5.65
N THR A 85 9.87 -0.68 -6.18
CA THR A 85 10.87 -1.46 -5.43
C THR A 85 12.30 -1.03 -5.70
N THR A 86 12.51 -0.05 -6.57
CA THR A 86 13.84 0.47 -6.90
C THR A 86 14.47 1.19 -5.72
N TRP A 87 15.80 1.11 -5.64
CA TRP A 87 16.55 1.74 -4.55
C TRP A 87 16.39 3.27 -4.50
N TYR A 88 16.26 3.93 -5.65
CA TYR A 88 16.07 5.38 -5.72
C TYR A 88 14.69 5.81 -5.25
N PHE A 89 13.63 5.07 -5.60
CA PHE A 89 12.27 5.35 -5.11
C PHE A 89 12.16 5.12 -3.60
N LEU A 90 12.71 4.01 -3.10
CA LEU A 90 12.75 3.72 -1.66
C LEU A 90 13.58 4.74 -0.89
N SER A 91 14.67 5.26 -1.49
CA SER A 91 15.46 6.34 -0.90
C SER A 91 14.68 7.64 -0.80
N LEU A 92 13.86 7.99 -1.81
CA LEU A 92 12.97 9.16 -1.76
C LEU A 92 11.93 9.03 -0.65
N LEU A 93 11.28 7.86 -0.52
CA LEU A 93 10.33 7.60 0.55
C LEU A 93 10.99 7.68 1.94
N SER A 94 12.20 7.16 2.07
CA SER A 94 12.98 7.23 3.32
C SER A 94 13.36 8.68 3.66
N LEU A 95 13.78 9.46 2.66
CA LEU A 95 14.12 10.87 2.81
C LEU A 95 12.87 11.67 3.22
N LEU A 96 11.72 11.40 2.62
CA LEU A 96 10.44 12.00 3.00
C LEU A 96 10.09 11.70 4.46
N ALA A 97 10.25 10.46 4.92
CA ALA A 97 10.00 10.09 6.32
C ALA A 97 10.91 10.87 7.29
N VAL A 98 12.18 11.03 6.93
CA VAL A 98 13.15 11.85 7.70
C VAL A 98 12.74 13.32 7.68
N SER A 99 12.36 13.87 6.54
CA SER A 99 11.90 15.26 6.37
C SER A 99 10.67 15.56 7.22
N LEU A 100 9.66 14.69 7.18
CA LEU A 100 8.44 14.81 7.99
C LEU A 100 8.74 14.76 9.49
N THR A 101 9.59 13.83 9.92
CA THR A 101 10.02 13.70 11.32
C THR A 101 10.79 14.94 11.77
N ALA A 102 11.74 15.40 10.95
CA ALA A 102 12.53 16.60 11.23
C ALA A 102 11.65 17.86 11.32
N CYS A 103 10.71 18.02 10.41
CA CYS A 103 9.77 19.14 10.38
C CYS A 103 8.87 19.14 11.63
N THR A 104 8.33 17.99 12.01
CA THR A 104 7.51 17.83 13.21
C THR A 104 8.31 18.20 14.46
N ALA A 105 9.53 17.67 14.60
CA ALA A 105 10.36 17.90 15.77
C ALA A 105 10.88 19.35 15.88
N THR A 106 11.23 19.98 14.75
CA THR A 106 11.91 21.29 14.76
C THR A 106 10.97 22.47 14.61
N LYS A 107 9.81 22.30 13.98
CA LYS A 107 8.87 23.39 13.70
C LYS A 107 7.53 23.23 14.40
N GLN A 108 6.86 22.09 14.20
CA GLN A 108 5.48 21.93 14.68
C GLN A 108 5.36 21.76 16.18
N LEU A 109 6.13 20.84 16.76
CA LEU A 109 6.12 20.61 18.22
C LEU A 109 6.55 21.84 19.04
N PRO A 110 7.60 22.62 18.66
CA PRO A 110 7.91 23.86 19.36
C PRO A 110 6.80 24.89 19.29
N VAL A 111 6.18 25.09 18.14
CA VAL A 111 5.06 26.04 17.97
C VAL A 111 3.88 25.64 18.84
N TRP A 112 3.52 24.35 18.84
CA TRP A 112 2.45 23.85 19.71
C TRP A 112 2.78 23.99 21.19
N ARG A 113 4.01 23.67 21.61
CA ARG A 113 4.46 23.82 23.01
C ARG A 113 4.40 25.27 23.49
N VAL A 114 4.76 26.23 22.63
CA VAL A 114 4.67 27.66 22.96
C VAL A 114 3.19 28.06 23.07
N ALA A 115 2.34 27.62 22.16
CA ALA A 115 0.91 27.92 22.20
C ALA A 115 0.20 27.28 23.42
N ALA A 116 0.61 26.08 23.83
CA ALA A 116 0.04 25.39 25.00
C ALA A 116 0.52 25.98 26.33
N LYS A 117 1.71 26.60 26.36
CA LYS A 117 2.30 27.24 27.55
C LYS A 117 2.14 28.75 27.50
N TRP A 118 0.89 29.20 27.42
CA TRP A 118 0.60 30.62 27.44
C TRP A 118 0.95 31.26 28.82
N LYS A 119 1.31 32.55 28.78
CA LYS A 119 1.66 33.34 29.96
C LYS A 119 1.06 34.75 29.84
N PHE A 120 0.59 35.30 30.95
CA PHE A 120 0.26 36.72 30.98
C PHE A 120 1.52 37.57 30.79
N ILE A 121 1.47 38.51 29.86
CA ILE A 121 2.56 39.41 29.53
C ILE A 121 2.37 40.70 30.35
N LYS A 122 3.23 40.90 31.34
CA LYS A 122 3.13 42.05 32.24
C LYS A 122 3.82 43.31 31.72
N LYS A 123 4.75 43.20 30.77
CA LYS A 123 5.54 44.32 30.29
C LYS A 123 5.02 44.88 28.97
N PRO A 124 4.52 46.14 28.90
CA PRO A 124 3.98 46.73 27.65
C PRO A 124 4.99 46.72 26.51
N LYS A 125 6.28 46.90 26.77
CA LYS A 125 7.36 46.84 25.76
C LYS A 125 7.43 45.51 24.97
N PHE A 126 6.95 44.42 25.54
CA PHE A 126 6.89 43.13 24.86
C PHE A 126 5.71 43.06 23.86
N LEU A 127 4.66 43.82 24.13
CA LEU A 127 3.49 43.91 23.30
C LEU A 127 3.75 44.84 22.09
N VAL A 128 4.45 45.95 22.31
CA VAL A 128 4.83 46.97 21.32
C VAL A 128 5.69 46.41 20.17
N ASN A 129 6.57 45.42 20.45
CA ASN A 129 7.42 44.80 19.44
C ASN A 129 6.72 43.68 18.58
N SER A 130 5.49 43.40 18.88
CA SER A 130 4.72 42.42 18.07
C SER A 130 4.13 43.15 16.86
N LYS A 131 4.43 42.68 15.65
CA LYS A 131 3.95 43.22 14.37
C LYS A 131 2.39 43.29 14.23
N THR A 132 1.69 42.89 15.25
CA THR A 132 0.22 42.74 15.29
C THR A 132 -0.44 43.65 16.30
N MET A 133 0.30 44.59 16.88
CA MET A 133 -0.26 45.55 17.82
C MET A 133 -0.61 46.89 17.16
N ASP A 134 -1.83 47.28 17.34
CA ASP A 134 -2.28 48.66 17.04
C ASP A 134 -2.34 49.43 18.37
N GLU A 135 -1.42 50.38 18.55
CA GLU A 135 -1.32 51.19 19.77
C GLU A 135 -2.34 52.32 19.82
N ARG A 136 -3.19 52.45 18.78
CA ARG A 136 -3.89 53.69 18.52
C ARG A 136 -5.21 53.88 19.27
N GLU A 137 -5.70 52.88 19.99
CA GLU A 137 -6.97 52.98 20.68
C GLU A 137 -6.89 52.55 22.14
N SER A 138 -6.51 53.46 23.03
CA SER A 138 -6.89 53.31 24.43
C SER A 138 -8.36 53.74 24.54
N VAL A 139 -9.26 52.79 24.67
CA VAL A 139 -10.69 53.07 24.90
C VAL A 139 -10.80 53.43 26.38
N LYS A 140 -11.08 54.74 26.63
CA LYS A 140 -11.43 55.22 27.97
C LYS A 140 -12.73 54.55 28.36
N ASP A 141 -12.83 54.00 29.57
CA ASP A 141 -14.00 53.36 30.18
C ASP A 141 -14.38 51.97 29.62
N ALA A 142 -13.48 51.29 28.92
CA ALA A 142 -13.71 49.90 28.54
C ALA A 142 -13.54 48.96 29.74
N SER A 143 -14.58 48.18 30.01
CA SER A 143 -14.51 47.09 31.01
C SER A 143 -13.80 45.89 30.43
N VAL A 144 -12.73 45.41 31.10
CA VAL A 144 -12.04 44.17 30.74
C VAL A 144 -12.99 42.96 30.83
N ILE A 145 -13.99 43.06 31.72
CA ILE A 145 -15.00 42.00 31.92
C ILE A 145 -15.93 41.93 30.70
N ASP A 146 -16.38 43.07 30.19
CA ASP A 146 -17.25 43.11 29.00
C ASP A 146 -16.53 42.62 27.75
N LEU A 147 -15.23 42.94 27.62
CA LEU A 147 -14.38 42.39 26.57
C LEU A 147 -14.23 40.86 26.74
N ALA A 148 -14.02 40.38 27.96
CA ALA A 148 -13.93 38.95 28.24
C ALA A 148 -15.21 38.22 27.86
N ASN A 149 -16.38 38.78 28.22
CA ASN A 149 -17.68 38.18 27.88
C ASN A 149 -17.91 38.16 26.34
N SER A 150 -17.64 39.27 25.66
CA SER A 150 -17.76 39.35 24.20
C SER A 150 -16.84 38.36 23.48
N LEU A 151 -15.65 38.12 24.00
CA LEU A 151 -14.73 37.10 23.45
C LEU A 151 -15.23 35.69 23.74
N ALA A 152 -15.76 35.43 24.94
CA ALA A 152 -16.33 34.14 25.30
C ALA A 152 -17.53 33.77 24.42
N GLU A 153 -18.45 34.70 24.18
CA GLU A 153 -19.58 34.55 23.26
C GLU A 153 -19.15 34.20 21.83
N ARG A 154 -18.02 34.72 21.39
CA ARG A 154 -17.40 34.37 20.09
C ARG A 154 -16.63 33.04 20.10
N GLY A 155 -16.68 32.29 21.21
CA GLY A 155 -16.06 30.99 21.36
C GLY A 155 -14.56 31.03 21.64
N TYR A 156 -14.04 32.14 22.18
CA TYR A 156 -12.67 32.18 22.72
C TYR A 156 -12.63 31.58 24.12
N GLN A 157 -11.57 30.87 24.43
CA GLN A 157 -11.23 30.53 25.82
C GLN A 157 -10.59 31.74 26.45
N VAL A 158 -11.19 32.25 27.53
CA VAL A 158 -10.80 33.51 28.15
C VAL A 158 -10.26 33.25 29.56
N PHE A 159 -9.15 33.88 29.88
CA PHE A 159 -8.51 33.81 31.17
C PHE A 159 -8.27 35.23 31.69
N LEU A 160 -8.75 35.50 32.90
CA LEU A 160 -8.63 36.76 33.59
C LEU A 160 -7.70 36.57 34.78
N ARG A 161 -6.83 37.51 35.04
CA ARG A 161 -5.98 37.61 36.21
C ARG A 161 -5.95 39.05 36.71
N GLU A 162 -6.16 39.22 38.00
CA GLU A 162 -5.97 40.47 38.68
C GLU A 162 -4.72 40.40 39.55
N GLU A 163 -3.82 41.36 39.38
CA GLU A 163 -2.57 41.46 40.12
C GLU A 163 -2.17 42.92 40.27
N ASP A 164 -1.85 43.36 41.48
CA ASP A 164 -1.43 44.75 41.77
C ASP A 164 -2.36 45.87 41.25
N LYS A 165 -3.67 45.66 41.31
CA LYS A 165 -4.73 46.53 40.76
C LYS A 165 -4.75 46.66 39.25
N GLU A 166 -4.00 45.83 38.53
CA GLU A 166 -4.05 45.70 37.08
C GLU A 166 -4.77 44.43 36.72
N GLN A 167 -5.59 44.51 35.65
CA GLN A 167 -6.33 43.39 35.12
C GLN A 167 -5.68 42.91 33.80
N TYR A 168 -5.35 41.62 33.75
CA TYR A 168 -4.77 40.97 32.58
C TYR A 168 -5.80 40.04 31.96
N LEU A 169 -6.01 40.20 30.65
CA LEU A 169 -6.84 39.32 29.86
C LEU A 169 -5.96 38.54 28.91
N TYR A 170 -6.15 37.24 28.85
CA TYR A 170 -5.60 36.37 27.82
C TYR A 170 -6.74 35.57 27.20
N ALA A 171 -6.86 35.62 25.88
CA ALA A 171 -7.88 34.87 25.16
C ALA A 171 -7.28 34.18 23.95
N PHE A 172 -7.69 32.95 23.71
CA PHE A 172 -7.29 32.21 22.50
C PHE A 172 -8.44 31.35 21.96
N LYS A 173 -8.38 31.08 20.67
CA LYS A 173 -9.32 30.19 19.95
C LYS A 173 -8.56 29.30 18.97
N GLY A 174 -9.03 28.06 18.82
CA GLY A 174 -8.52 27.16 17.79
C GLY A 174 -7.16 26.50 18.11
N LEU A 175 -6.79 26.34 19.38
CA LEU A 175 -5.55 25.64 19.77
C LEU A 175 -5.45 24.23 19.18
N ILE A 176 -6.60 23.53 19.08
CA ILE A 176 -6.69 22.18 18.49
C ILE A 176 -6.27 22.22 17.01
N GLY A 177 -6.59 23.28 16.27
CA GLY A 177 -6.17 23.45 14.88
C GLY A 177 -4.66 23.44 14.68
N ARG A 178 -3.88 23.77 15.69
CA ARG A 178 -2.41 23.70 15.67
C ARG A 178 -1.88 22.27 15.77
N LEU A 179 -2.70 21.30 16.17
CA LEU A 179 -2.36 19.89 16.16
C LEU A 179 -2.60 19.25 14.78
N ALA A 180 -3.41 19.85 13.93
CA ALA A 180 -3.73 19.30 12.61
C ALA A 180 -2.49 19.00 11.75
N PRO A 181 -1.50 19.89 11.59
CA PRO A 181 -0.29 19.58 10.84
C PRO A 181 0.52 18.41 11.44
N ILE A 182 0.55 18.30 12.77
CA ILE A 182 1.21 17.20 13.48
C ILE A 182 0.48 15.89 13.16
N GLY A 183 -0.85 15.90 13.22
CA GLY A 183 -1.69 14.75 12.89
C GLY A 183 -1.50 14.28 11.44
N VAL A 184 -1.42 15.19 10.48
CA VAL A 184 -1.16 14.87 9.07
C VAL A 184 0.22 14.21 8.91
N HIS A 185 1.28 14.79 9.49
CA HIS A 185 2.61 14.19 9.42
C HIS A 185 2.65 12.81 10.08
N PHE A 186 1.98 12.66 11.22
CA PHE A 186 1.89 11.35 11.90
C PHE A 186 1.16 10.31 11.03
N ALA A 187 0.06 10.68 10.39
CA ALA A 187 -0.67 9.80 9.48
C ALA A 187 0.19 9.36 8.29
N LEU A 188 0.92 10.29 7.67
CA LEU A 188 1.85 9.99 6.58
C LEU A 188 2.98 9.05 7.04
N LEU A 189 3.59 9.31 8.20
CA LEU A 189 4.62 8.44 8.77
C LEU A 189 4.09 7.06 9.12
N LEU A 190 2.85 6.97 9.62
CA LEU A 190 2.21 5.70 9.91
C LEU A 190 1.96 4.89 8.63
N THR A 191 1.51 5.56 7.55
CA THR A 191 1.33 4.93 6.24
C THR A 191 2.66 4.44 5.68
N LEU A 192 3.70 5.27 5.65
CA LEU A 192 5.04 4.87 5.19
C LEU A 192 5.61 3.71 6.03
N GLY A 193 5.45 3.79 7.36
CA GLY A 193 5.88 2.72 8.28
C GLY A 193 5.12 1.42 8.06
N GLY A 194 3.82 1.49 7.82
CA GLY A 194 2.99 0.34 7.49
C GLY A 194 3.38 -0.32 6.16
N CYS A 195 3.61 0.47 5.12
CA CYS A 195 4.11 -0.01 3.83
C CYS A 195 5.50 -0.67 3.97
N ALA A 196 6.41 -0.04 4.71
CA ALA A 196 7.74 -0.60 4.98
C ALA A 196 7.65 -1.92 5.76
N TYR A 197 6.81 -1.97 6.79
CA TYR A 197 6.57 -3.18 7.57
C TYR A 197 6.01 -4.32 6.70
N SER A 198 5.03 -4.00 5.84
CA SER A 198 4.45 -4.96 4.89
C SER A 198 5.49 -5.45 3.89
N ALA A 199 6.32 -4.56 3.34
CA ALA A 199 7.37 -4.92 2.39
C ALA A 199 8.47 -5.81 3.02
N LEU A 200 8.81 -5.57 4.29
CA LEU A 200 9.83 -6.33 5.02
C LEU A 200 9.32 -7.69 5.51
N GLY A 201 8.06 -7.78 5.92
CA GLY A 201 7.49 -8.99 6.53
C GLY A 201 6.48 -9.72 5.64
N GLY A 202 5.98 -9.07 4.59
CA GLY A 202 4.95 -9.59 3.72
C GLY A 202 5.41 -10.81 2.92
N LEU A 203 4.46 -11.70 2.68
CA LEU A 203 4.55 -12.81 1.76
C LEU A 203 3.46 -12.60 0.72
N GLY A 204 3.78 -12.76 -0.52
CA GLY A 204 2.84 -12.68 -1.61
C GLY A 204 3.17 -13.73 -2.66
N GLY A 205 2.24 -14.01 -3.56
CA GLY A 205 2.51 -14.91 -4.64
C GLY A 205 1.24 -15.31 -5.37
N SER A 206 1.38 -16.12 -6.40
CA SER A 206 0.28 -16.68 -7.16
C SER A 206 0.60 -18.10 -7.58
N ILE A 207 -0.43 -18.89 -7.74
CA ILE A 207 -0.33 -20.24 -8.23
C ILE A 207 -1.51 -20.52 -9.17
N MET A 208 -1.24 -21.24 -10.26
CA MET A 208 -2.26 -21.75 -11.15
C MET A 208 -2.44 -23.23 -10.80
N ALA A 209 -3.60 -23.57 -10.26
CA ALA A 209 -3.90 -24.94 -9.85
C ALA A 209 -5.12 -25.45 -10.63
N PRO A 210 -5.01 -26.58 -11.38
CA PRO A 210 -6.14 -27.24 -11.99
C PRO A 210 -7.13 -27.79 -10.96
N GLU A 211 -8.36 -28.07 -11.41
CA GLU A 211 -9.32 -28.86 -10.65
C GLU A 211 -8.76 -30.24 -10.27
N ASP A 212 -9.25 -30.81 -9.20
CA ASP A 212 -8.83 -32.11 -8.64
C ASP A 212 -7.35 -32.19 -8.30
N THR A 213 -6.68 -31.05 -8.11
CA THR A 213 -5.27 -31.00 -7.68
C THR A 213 -5.09 -30.35 -6.32
N SER A 214 -4.01 -30.71 -5.66
CA SER A 214 -3.59 -30.07 -4.43
C SER A 214 -2.23 -29.40 -4.59
N PHE A 215 -2.05 -28.28 -3.91
CA PHE A 215 -0.79 -27.58 -3.82
C PHE A 215 -0.50 -27.18 -2.39
N THR A 216 0.78 -27.04 -2.05
CA THR A 216 1.19 -26.49 -0.75
C THR A 216 1.11 -24.98 -0.80
N ILE A 217 0.59 -24.34 0.25
CA ILE A 217 0.49 -22.86 0.29
C ILE A 217 1.86 -22.20 0.03
N ALA A 218 2.94 -22.85 0.51
CA ALA A 218 4.30 -22.34 0.33
C ALA A 218 4.78 -22.34 -1.14
N ASP A 219 4.24 -23.21 -2.00
CA ASP A 219 4.67 -23.31 -3.40
C ASP A 219 4.31 -22.07 -4.21
N GLY A 220 3.18 -21.43 -3.86
CA GLY A 220 2.76 -20.15 -4.45
C GLY A 220 3.38 -18.91 -3.82
N LEU A 221 4.09 -19.05 -2.68
CA LEU A 221 4.58 -17.89 -1.93
C LEU A 221 5.98 -17.48 -2.36
N THR A 222 6.11 -16.24 -2.78
CA THR A 222 7.38 -15.54 -2.95
C THR A 222 7.65 -14.63 -1.75
N ARG A 223 8.91 -14.58 -1.33
CA ARG A 223 9.34 -13.72 -0.23
C ARG A 223 9.56 -12.31 -0.77
N GLY A 224 8.88 -11.32 -0.20
CA GLY A 224 9.13 -9.93 -0.50
C GLY A 224 10.49 -9.42 0.02
N SER A 225 11.07 -10.12 1.02
CA SER A 225 12.34 -9.73 1.65
C SER A 225 13.03 -10.94 2.29
N PRO A 226 14.36 -10.91 2.49
CA PRO A 226 15.10 -11.95 3.23
C PRO A 226 14.63 -12.12 4.68
N LEU A 227 13.97 -11.10 5.24
CA LEU A 227 13.43 -11.10 6.61
C LEU A 227 12.06 -11.79 6.71
N SER A 228 11.37 -11.96 5.58
CA SER A 228 10.07 -12.65 5.54
C SER A 228 10.23 -14.14 5.84
N LYS A 229 9.50 -14.63 6.84
CA LYS A 229 9.53 -16.04 7.23
C LYS A 229 8.22 -16.71 6.79
N VAL A 230 8.35 -17.76 5.96
CA VAL A 230 7.19 -18.60 5.60
C VAL A 230 6.72 -19.34 6.85
N PRO A 231 5.45 -19.21 7.26
CA PRO A 231 4.90 -19.93 8.40
C PRO A 231 4.97 -21.45 8.24
N LYS A 232 5.07 -22.19 9.34
CA LYS A 232 5.18 -23.67 9.27
C LYS A 232 3.96 -24.27 8.58
N PHE A 233 2.73 -23.87 8.96
CA PHE A 233 1.51 -24.39 8.37
C PHE A 233 1.44 -24.19 6.85
N ALA A 234 2.01 -23.11 6.32
CA ALA A 234 2.05 -22.86 4.88
C ALA A 234 2.91 -23.87 4.11
N LYS A 235 3.84 -24.54 4.80
CA LYS A 235 4.71 -25.60 4.22
C LYS A 235 4.12 -26.98 4.35
N THR A 236 3.21 -27.18 5.30
CA THR A 236 2.71 -28.51 5.66
C THR A 236 1.27 -28.71 5.22
N ASN A 237 0.47 -27.65 5.25
CA ASN A 237 -0.92 -27.73 4.85
C ASN A 237 -1.06 -27.61 3.34
N GLN A 238 -1.95 -28.41 2.79
CA GLN A 238 -2.29 -28.42 1.37
C GLN A 238 -3.61 -27.74 1.12
N VAL A 239 -3.75 -27.13 -0.03
CA VAL A 239 -5.02 -26.60 -0.53
C VAL A 239 -5.43 -27.48 -1.70
N PHE A 240 -6.59 -28.09 -1.60
CA PHE A 240 -7.19 -28.92 -2.64
C PHE A 240 -8.25 -28.11 -3.38
N VAL A 241 -8.18 -28.08 -4.70
CA VAL A 241 -9.17 -27.44 -5.58
C VAL A 241 -10.23 -28.48 -5.93
N LYS A 242 -11.40 -28.41 -5.30
CA LYS A 242 -12.48 -29.39 -5.50
C LYS A 242 -13.14 -29.23 -6.85
N ASP A 243 -13.55 -28.01 -7.17
CA ASP A 243 -14.23 -27.68 -8.41
C ASP A 243 -14.04 -26.21 -8.76
N PHE A 244 -14.21 -25.90 -10.04
CA PHE A 244 -14.18 -24.56 -10.59
C PHE A 244 -15.42 -24.33 -11.47
N THR A 245 -16.14 -23.25 -11.23
CA THR A 245 -17.36 -22.93 -11.96
C THR A 245 -17.33 -21.52 -12.50
N ILE A 246 -17.93 -21.31 -13.67
CA ILE A 246 -18.04 -20.01 -14.32
C ILE A 246 -19.51 -19.71 -14.57
N ASP A 247 -19.95 -18.53 -14.12
CA ASP A 247 -21.26 -17.99 -14.45
C ASP A 247 -21.16 -17.07 -15.66
N TYR A 248 -22.09 -17.21 -16.58
CA TYR A 248 -22.16 -16.41 -17.79
C TYR A 248 -23.40 -15.53 -17.80
N LEU A 249 -23.25 -14.32 -18.31
CA LEU A 249 -24.37 -13.45 -18.65
C LEU A 249 -25.12 -14.00 -19.88
N PRO A 250 -26.40 -13.58 -20.07
CA PRO A 250 -27.15 -13.96 -21.30
C PRO A 250 -26.45 -13.55 -22.60
N SER A 251 -25.53 -12.58 -22.55
CA SER A 251 -24.67 -12.14 -23.65
C SER A 251 -23.53 -13.12 -23.99
N GLY A 252 -23.32 -14.18 -23.19
CA GLY A 252 -22.18 -15.09 -23.30
C GLY A 252 -20.89 -14.60 -22.66
N GLN A 253 -20.89 -13.40 -22.06
CA GLN A 253 -19.74 -12.89 -21.31
C GLN A 253 -19.67 -13.53 -19.93
N VAL A 254 -18.46 -13.73 -19.42
CA VAL A 254 -18.24 -14.21 -18.05
C VAL A 254 -18.75 -13.17 -17.06
N SER A 255 -19.65 -13.59 -16.19
CA SER A 255 -20.19 -12.78 -15.10
C SER A 255 -19.31 -12.88 -13.85
N GLN A 256 -19.03 -14.11 -13.43
CA GLN A 256 -18.24 -14.41 -12.25
C GLN A 256 -17.67 -15.83 -12.39
N PHE A 257 -16.60 -16.10 -11.65
CA PHE A 257 -16.02 -17.43 -11.53
C PHE A 257 -15.70 -17.75 -10.08
N TYR A 258 -15.77 -19.04 -9.75
CA TYR A 258 -15.69 -19.56 -8.40
C TYR A 258 -14.75 -20.75 -8.34
N SER A 259 -13.98 -20.86 -7.26
CA SER A 259 -13.21 -22.05 -6.94
C SER A 259 -13.58 -22.55 -5.55
N ASN A 260 -13.90 -23.82 -5.43
CA ASN A 260 -14.16 -24.47 -4.15
C ASN A 260 -12.85 -25.03 -3.62
N LEU A 261 -12.32 -24.39 -2.57
CA LEU A 261 -11.06 -24.71 -1.96
C LEU A 261 -11.24 -25.39 -0.61
N SER A 262 -10.48 -26.46 -0.38
CA SER A 262 -10.40 -27.17 0.88
C SER A 262 -8.99 -27.15 1.42
N VAL A 263 -8.82 -26.72 2.67
CA VAL A 263 -7.51 -26.73 3.36
C VAL A 263 -7.38 -28.02 4.14
N ILE A 264 -6.32 -28.76 3.87
CA ILE A 264 -6.01 -30.07 4.46
C ILE A 264 -4.79 -29.91 5.34
N ASP A 265 -4.86 -30.38 6.58
CA ASP A 265 -3.75 -30.36 7.53
C ASP A 265 -2.72 -31.50 7.27
N GLU A 266 -1.61 -31.51 8.04
CA GLU A 266 -0.59 -32.57 7.97
C GLU A 266 -1.13 -33.97 8.24
N LYS A 267 -2.30 -34.09 8.90
CA LYS A 267 -2.91 -35.37 9.25
C LYS A 267 -3.93 -35.84 8.21
N GLY A 268 -4.15 -35.05 7.15
CA GLY A 268 -5.11 -35.34 6.11
C GLY A 268 -6.55 -34.94 6.45
N ASN A 269 -6.77 -34.16 7.53
CA ASN A 269 -8.10 -33.68 7.85
C ASN A 269 -8.39 -32.38 7.12
N GLU A 270 -9.63 -32.23 6.64
CA GLU A 270 -10.14 -30.96 6.14
C GLU A 270 -10.40 -30.02 7.33
N VAL A 271 -9.63 -28.93 7.40
CA VAL A 271 -9.68 -27.96 8.49
C VAL A 271 -10.43 -26.69 8.14
N ASP A 272 -10.57 -26.40 6.86
CA ASP A 272 -11.38 -25.28 6.34
C ASP A 272 -11.84 -25.58 4.91
N ASN A 273 -13.01 -25.08 4.54
CA ASN A 273 -13.56 -25.22 3.19
C ASN A 273 -14.32 -23.94 2.83
N LYS A 274 -14.03 -23.41 1.62
CA LYS A 274 -14.73 -22.22 1.16
C LYS A 274 -14.76 -22.14 -0.35
N VAL A 275 -15.90 -21.74 -0.88
CA VAL A 275 -16.03 -21.29 -2.26
C VAL A 275 -15.54 -19.83 -2.30
N ILE A 276 -14.47 -19.59 -3.08
CA ILE A 276 -13.91 -18.25 -3.29
C ILE A 276 -14.35 -17.69 -4.65
N SER A 277 -14.35 -16.38 -4.73
CA SER A 277 -14.56 -15.62 -5.97
C SER A 277 -13.70 -14.34 -5.94
N VAL A 278 -13.75 -13.51 -6.96
CA VAL A 278 -12.87 -12.35 -7.14
C VAL A 278 -12.74 -11.49 -5.87
N ASN A 279 -13.84 -11.18 -5.17
CA ASN A 279 -13.83 -10.35 -3.96
C ASN A 279 -14.17 -11.11 -2.67
N VAL A 280 -14.25 -12.44 -2.72
CA VAL A 280 -14.59 -13.30 -1.58
C VAL A 280 -13.44 -14.28 -1.32
N PRO A 281 -12.39 -13.88 -0.60
CA PRO A 281 -11.21 -14.73 -0.38
C PRO A 281 -11.43 -15.78 0.71
N LEU A 282 -10.61 -16.84 0.67
CA LEU A 282 -10.36 -17.75 1.79
C LEU A 282 -9.26 -17.15 2.67
N ARG A 283 -9.47 -17.15 3.99
CA ARG A 283 -8.50 -16.68 4.98
C ARG A 283 -8.18 -17.78 5.96
N TYR A 284 -6.94 -18.25 5.93
CA TYR A 284 -6.49 -19.32 6.78
C TYR A 284 -5.08 -19.05 7.33
N GLY A 285 -4.89 -19.14 8.63
CA GLY A 285 -3.59 -19.01 9.29
C GLY A 285 -2.87 -17.67 9.04
N GLY A 286 -3.59 -16.59 8.72
CA GLY A 286 -3.04 -15.29 8.36
C GLY A 286 -2.69 -15.15 6.87
N VAL A 287 -2.88 -16.19 6.07
CA VAL A 287 -2.80 -16.13 4.60
C VAL A 287 -4.19 -15.85 4.04
N THR A 288 -4.26 -14.94 3.07
CA THR A 288 -5.50 -14.64 2.35
C THR A 288 -5.33 -15.04 0.89
N MET A 289 -6.18 -15.94 0.41
CA MET A 289 -6.18 -16.47 -0.95
C MET A 289 -7.33 -15.87 -1.74
N TYR A 290 -7.00 -15.15 -2.81
CA TYR A 290 -7.97 -14.52 -3.73
C TYR A 290 -8.02 -15.29 -5.04
N GLN A 291 -9.19 -15.36 -5.63
CA GLN A 291 -9.35 -15.74 -7.03
C GLN A 291 -9.04 -14.53 -7.90
N THR A 292 -8.00 -14.62 -8.74
CA THR A 292 -7.56 -13.48 -9.56
C THR A 292 -7.78 -13.68 -11.04
N ASP A 293 -7.62 -14.92 -11.52
CA ASP A 293 -7.70 -15.25 -12.94
C ASP A 293 -8.05 -16.73 -13.13
N TRP A 294 -8.33 -17.11 -14.36
CA TRP A 294 -8.59 -18.48 -14.77
C TRP A 294 -8.09 -18.75 -16.19
N SER A 295 -7.75 -20.00 -16.47
CA SER A 295 -7.41 -20.43 -17.82
C SER A 295 -7.81 -21.88 -18.04
N MET A 296 -8.01 -22.28 -19.31
CA MET A 296 -8.19 -23.68 -19.66
C MET A 296 -6.84 -24.39 -19.59
N SER A 297 -6.73 -25.41 -18.76
CA SER A 297 -5.53 -26.26 -18.68
C SER A 297 -5.55 -27.42 -19.66
N SER A 298 -6.75 -27.97 -19.95
CA SER A 298 -6.91 -29.09 -20.88
C SER A 298 -8.34 -29.17 -21.40
N MET A 299 -8.50 -29.81 -22.55
CA MET A 299 -9.80 -30.15 -23.14
C MET A 299 -9.83 -31.65 -23.41
N ARG A 300 -10.83 -32.34 -22.87
CA ARG A 300 -11.09 -33.75 -23.22
C ARG A 300 -12.14 -33.80 -24.31
N VAL A 301 -11.75 -34.29 -25.47
CA VAL A 301 -12.69 -34.49 -26.61
C VAL A 301 -12.97 -35.97 -26.74
N THR A 302 -14.23 -36.36 -26.63
CA THR A 302 -14.68 -37.72 -26.91
C THR A 302 -15.28 -37.74 -28.29
N VAL A 303 -14.64 -38.44 -29.20
CA VAL A 303 -15.18 -38.67 -30.57
C VAL A 303 -16.02 -39.94 -30.53
N ILE A 304 -17.30 -39.78 -30.72
CA ILE A 304 -18.24 -40.92 -30.88
C ILE A 304 -18.41 -41.12 -32.36
N PRO A 305 -17.97 -42.27 -32.94
CA PRO A 305 -18.18 -42.56 -34.35
C PRO A 305 -19.69 -42.69 -34.60
N LYS A 306 -20.19 -41.96 -35.57
CA LYS A 306 -21.56 -42.13 -36.03
C LYS A 306 -21.66 -43.47 -36.78
N VAL A 307 -22.27 -44.46 -36.17
CA VAL A 307 -22.63 -45.70 -36.87
C VAL A 307 -23.76 -45.35 -37.82
N GLU A 308 -23.50 -45.28 -39.13
CA GLU A 308 -24.53 -45.30 -40.12
C GLU A 308 -25.14 -46.71 -40.09
N VAL A 309 -26.33 -46.83 -39.57
CA VAL A 309 -27.13 -48.05 -39.75
C VAL A 309 -27.70 -48.02 -41.18
N ASP A 310 -27.01 -48.73 -42.09
CA ASP A 310 -27.57 -49.02 -43.37
C ASP A 310 -28.85 -49.86 -43.18
N ALA A 311 -30.00 -49.24 -43.41
CA ALA A 311 -31.30 -49.88 -43.39
C ALA A 311 -31.50 -50.62 -44.70
N THR A 312 -30.68 -51.66 -44.95
CA THR A 312 -31.03 -52.67 -46.01
C THR A 312 -30.37 -53.99 -45.57
N ASN A 313 -31.15 -54.84 -45.00
CA ASN A 313 -31.36 -56.26 -45.21
C ASN A 313 -31.83 -56.95 -43.93
N SER A 314 -33.14 -57.22 -43.92
CA SER A 314 -33.66 -58.34 -43.15
C SER A 314 -33.11 -59.62 -43.74
N ASP A 315 -32.76 -60.53 -42.87
CA ASP A 315 -32.70 -61.97 -42.92
C ASP A 315 -31.32 -62.61 -42.68
N THR A 316 -31.42 -63.56 -41.71
CA THR A 316 -30.64 -64.73 -41.43
C THR A 316 -29.51 -64.65 -40.37
N ASN A 317 -29.90 -65.27 -39.28
CA ASN A 317 -29.13 -66.19 -38.37
C ASN A 317 -27.59 -66.22 -38.39
N SER A 318 -26.98 -66.02 -37.26
CA SER A 318 -26.27 -67.06 -36.49
C SER A 318 -25.15 -66.49 -35.59
N GLU A 319 -25.04 -67.07 -34.47
CA GLU A 319 -24.04 -66.91 -33.40
C GLU A 319 -22.57 -66.77 -33.87
N SER A 320 -21.85 -65.87 -33.22
CA SER A 320 -20.51 -66.25 -32.70
C SER A 320 -19.93 -65.16 -31.81
N SER A 321 -19.56 -65.55 -30.63
CA SER A 321 -18.76 -64.86 -29.63
C SER A 321 -17.36 -64.55 -30.14
N SER A 322 -16.87 -63.31 -29.91
CA SER A 322 -15.42 -63.12 -29.76
C SER A 322 -15.08 -61.88 -28.94
N SER A 323 -14.36 -62.14 -27.90
CA SER A 323 -13.72 -61.22 -27.01
C SER A 323 -12.66 -60.33 -27.72
N SER A 324 -12.66 -59.03 -27.46
CA SER A 324 -11.51 -58.21 -27.81
C SER A 324 -10.92 -57.51 -26.58
N LYS A 325 -9.72 -57.84 -26.29
CA LYS A 325 -8.79 -57.26 -25.30
C LYS A 325 -8.51 -55.80 -25.61
N SER A 326 -8.72 -54.92 -24.65
CA SER A 326 -8.19 -53.58 -24.67
C SER A 326 -6.72 -53.57 -24.33
N ARG A 327 -5.91 -52.99 -25.18
CA ARG A 327 -4.49 -52.69 -24.94
C ARG A 327 -4.36 -51.21 -24.48
N SER A 328 -3.94 -51.03 -23.26
CA SER A 328 -3.50 -49.73 -22.77
C SER A 328 -2.04 -49.53 -23.19
N SER A 329 -1.75 -48.41 -23.85
CA SER A 329 -0.39 -47.94 -24.03
C SER A 329 -0.18 -46.68 -23.23
N SER A 330 0.63 -46.76 -22.19
CA SER A 330 1.25 -45.65 -21.50
C SER A 330 2.43 -45.15 -22.32
N SER A 331 2.51 -43.82 -22.50
CA SER A 331 3.77 -43.17 -22.88
C SER A 331 3.96 -41.95 -22.01
N SER A 332 4.99 -42.03 -21.21
CA SER A 332 5.69 -40.96 -20.50
C SER A 332 6.45 -40.08 -21.50
N SER A 333 6.34 -38.77 -21.35
CA SER A 333 7.42 -37.76 -21.41
C SER A 333 6.93 -36.48 -20.85
#